data_7d60700d1c063fe51d3bd7222dd92a91
#
_entry.id   7d60700d1c063fe51d3bd7222dd92a91
#
_cell.length_a   1.000
_cell.length_b   1.000
_cell.length_c   1.000
_cell.angle_alpha   90.00
_cell.angle_beta   90.00
_cell.angle_gamma   90.00
#
_symmetry.space_group_name_H-M   'P 1'
#
loop_
_entity.id
_entity.type
_entity.pdbx_description
1 polymer ?
#
loop_
_entity_poly.entity_id
_entity_poly.type
_entity_poly.pdbx_seq_one_letter_code
_entity_poly.pdbx_strand_id
1 'polypeptide(L)'
;VQGLIINARQTCNFAAAENAVVFECVHRLLEKGYKPEHIELEPKWKLGHGASGGRADILVRDHQGQPLLIIECKTFEKEFEKAWRDTQQDGGQLFSYIEQEKATQFVCLYASAWNASTQRIDTQQKIISVKDNPKVLQDNPRLAAFANANNNKERFRVWKDTYQLEATETGLFEENILPYQIGKNKYALDMDTKTIQALDIKGAYHKFRTILRKHNVSRRENAFEVLVNLFLCKIVDELSNPNDLNFYWKGMAYDSYFDLVDRLQRLYKIGMERFLGQDIVYVSNEDIDGAFWAFKQKPNATEERIKELFRQLKFFKGLDFEFIKVSNQHYFEKNAKILLEMIQMWQGYRLTGSEQNQFLGDMFEYFLDNGIKQSEGQFFTPVPICKFVVSALPLEHLIAHNPEPIRALDYACGSGHFLTEYAQQIPALIRHIKQIDHPSEYYRAIYGIEKEDRLAKVAKVAAF
;
A
#
# COMPACT_ATOMS: atom_id res chain seq x y z
N VAL A 1 -28.28 -25.45 6.17
CA VAL A 1 -28.37 -25.07 4.76
C VAL A 1 -28.19 -26.33 3.92
N GLN A 2 -29.05 -26.56 2.94
CA GLN A 2 -28.96 -27.72 2.06
C GLN A 2 -27.71 -27.58 1.17
N GLY A 3 -26.90 -28.64 1.11
CA GLY A 3 -25.66 -28.67 0.33
C GLY A 3 -24.37 -28.58 1.14
N LEU A 4 -24.40 -28.02 2.36
CA LEU A 4 -23.23 -28.00 3.23
C LEU A 4 -22.75 -29.42 3.58
N ILE A 5 -21.45 -29.65 3.47
CA ILE A 5 -20.83 -30.92 3.85
C ILE A 5 -20.45 -30.83 5.35
N ILE A 6 -21.07 -31.67 6.19
CA ILE A 6 -20.88 -31.65 7.66
C ILE A 6 -20.38 -33.02 8.10
N ASN A 7 -19.15 -33.09 8.61
CA ASN A 7 -18.51 -34.34 9.00
C ASN A 7 -18.73 -34.71 10.47
N ALA A 8 -18.96 -33.74 11.36
CA ALA A 8 -19.17 -33.98 12.79
C ALA A 8 -20.37 -33.18 13.31
N ARG A 9 -21.57 -33.75 13.23
CA ARG A 9 -22.81 -33.08 13.65
C ARG A 9 -22.87 -32.74 15.15
N GLN A 10 -22.15 -33.44 15.98
CA GLN A 10 -22.13 -33.18 17.42
C GLN A 10 -21.43 -31.86 17.79
N THR A 11 -20.65 -31.28 16.92
CA THR A 11 -20.04 -29.95 17.08
C THR A 11 -20.88 -28.84 16.46
N CYS A 12 -21.89 -29.17 15.67
CA CYS A 12 -22.85 -28.21 15.09
C CYS A 12 -23.92 -27.77 16.12
N ASN A 13 -23.49 -27.13 17.20
CA ASN A 13 -24.36 -26.58 18.23
C ASN A 13 -23.68 -25.36 18.86
N PHE A 14 -24.38 -24.64 19.73
CA PHE A 14 -23.88 -23.44 20.41
C PHE A 14 -23.31 -23.72 21.81
N ALA A 15 -22.95 -24.97 22.11
CA ALA A 15 -22.41 -25.34 23.43
C ALA A 15 -21.01 -24.77 23.69
N ALA A 16 -20.21 -24.59 22.64
CA ALA A 16 -18.91 -23.93 22.69
C ALA A 16 -18.99 -22.56 22.01
N ALA A 17 -18.33 -21.56 22.59
CA ALA A 17 -18.26 -20.21 22.00
C ALA A 17 -17.62 -20.18 20.61
N GLU A 18 -16.64 -21.05 20.36
CA GLU A 18 -15.97 -21.19 19.08
C GLU A 18 -16.94 -21.66 17.97
N ASN A 19 -17.91 -22.52 18.29
CA ASN A 19 -18.92 -22.95 17.33
C ASN A 19 -19.79 -21.79 16.82
N ALA A 20 -20.06 -20.78 17.65
CA ALA A 20 -20.78 -19.58 17.22
C ALA A 20 -19.98 -18.80 16.17
N VAL A 21 -18.65 -18.73 16.31
CA VAL A 21 -17.75 -18.12 15.34
C VAL A 21 -17.75 -18.89 14.02
N VAL A 22 -17.72 -20.24 14.09
CA VAL A 22 -17.83 -21.09 12.89
C VAL A 22 -19.13 -20.83 12.14
N PHE A 23 -20.26 -20.78 12.82
CA PHE A 23 -21.58 -20.52 12.21
C PHE A 23 -21.64 -19.13 11.57
N GLU A 24 -21.13 -18.12 12.26
CA GLU A 24 -21.07 -16.77 11.74
C GLU A 24 -20.19 -16.69 10.49
N CYS A 25 -19.00 -17.30 10.49
CA CYS A 25 -18.10 -17.38 9.36
C CYS A 25 -18.76 -18.06 8.15
N VAL A 26 -19.42 -19.20 8.36
CA VAL A 26 -20.18 -19.91 7.32
C VAL A 26 -21.30 -19.04 6.74
N HIS A 27 -22.03 -18.33 7.60
CA HIS A 27 -23.08 -17.41 7.16
C HIS A 27 -22.52 -16.33 6.24
N ARG A 28 -21.40 -15.70 6.62
CA ARG A 28 -20.72 -14.68 5.79
C ARG A 28 -20.21 -15.25 4.47
N LEU A 29 -19.67 -16.47 4.46
CA LEU A 29 -19.25 -17.12 3.21
C LEU A 29 -20.45 -17.32 2.27
N LEU A 30 -21.60 -17.77 2.79
CA LEU A 30 -22.81 -17.94 2.01
C LEU A 30 -23.38 -16.60 1.50
N GLU A 31 -23.44 -15.57 2.34
CA GLU A 31 -23.83 -14.21 1.94
C GLU A 31 -22.91 -13.64 0.89
N LYS A 32 -21.61 -13.96 0.97
CA LYS A 32 -20.61 -13.57 -0.02
C LYS A 32 -20.82 -14.23 -1.37
N GLY A 33 -21.56 -15.33 -1.42
CA GLY A 33 -21.88 -16.07 -2.65
C GLY A 33 -21.06 -17.34 -2.86
N TYR A 34 -20.38 -17.83 -1.82
CA TYR A 34 -19.82 -19.18 -1.87
C TYR A 34 -20.94 -20.21 -1.87
N LYS A 35 -20.84 -21.24 -2.71
CA LYS A 35 -21.86 -22.28 -2.79
C LYS A 35 -21.78 -23.22 -1.59
N PRO A 36 -22.93 -23.64 -1.02
CA PRO A 36 -22.93 -24.55 0.15
C PRO A 36 -22.17 -25.85 -0.11
N GLU A 37 -22.28 -26.43 -1.31
CA GLU A 37 -21.58 -27.65 -1.69
C GLU A 37 -20.05 -27.51 -1.78
N HIS A 38 -19.54 -26.31 -1.74
CA HIS A 38 -18.10 -26.04 -1.71
C HIS A 38 -17.56 -25.77 -0.29
N ILE A 39 -18.45 -25.78 0.72
CA ILE A 39 -18.10 -25.54 2.11
C ILE A 39 -18.19 -26.86 2.89
N GLU A 40 -17.09 -27.29 3.45
CA GLU A 40 -16.98 -28.49 4.24
C GLU A 40 -16.60 -28.14 5.69
N LEU A 41 -17.44 -28.55 6.65
CA LEU A 41 -17.22 -28.35 8.08
C LEU A 41 -16.51 -29.57 8.67
N GLU A 42 -15.52 -29.33 9.49
CA GLU A 42 -14.68 -30.32 10.14
C GLU A 42 -14.21 -31.42 9.17
N PRO A 43 -13.42 -31.07 8.15
CA PRO A 43 -12.91 -32.01 7.16
C PRO A 43 -12.18 -33.15 7.85
N LYS A 44 -12.48 -34.39 7.45
CA LYS A 44 -11.86 -35.61 7.99
C LYS A 44 -10.74 -36.06 7.08
N TRP A 45 -9.53 -35.95 7.56
CA TRP A 45 -8.37 -36.49 6.87
C TRP A 45 -8.03 -37.90 7.37
N LYS A 46 -7.81 -38.81 6.44
CA LYS A 46 -7.33 -40.17 6.77
C LYS A 46 -5.84 -40.11 7.06
N LEU A 47 -5.48 -40.12 8.32
CA LEU A 47 -4.10 -40.25 8.73
C LEU A 47 -3.70 -41.73 8.74
N GLY A 48 -2.42 -42.00 8.35
CA GLY A 48 -1.79 -43.31 8.59
C GLY A 48 -1.77 -43.64 10.09
N HIS A 49 -1.70 -44.95 10.41
CA HIS A 49 -1.83 -45.48 11.77
C HIS A 49 -1.09 -44.67 12.85
N GLY A 50 -1.85 -44.12 13.79
CA GLY A 50 -1.34 -43.66 15.10
C GLY A 50 -1.25 -42.17 15.37
N ALA A 51 -1.66 -41.24 14.46
CA ALA A 51 -1.67 -39.80 14.73
C ALA A 51 -3.10 -39.24 14.69
N SER A 52 -3.51 -38.57 15.77
CA SER A 52 -4.71 -37.74 15.75
C SER A 52 -4.41 -36.45 14.94
N GLY A 53 -4.75 -36.47 13.66
CA GLY A 53 -4.69 -35.24 12.86
C GLY A 53 -5.65 -34.21 13.41
N GLY A 54 -5.17 -32.96 13.56
CA GLY A 54 -6.04 -31.84 13.86
C GLY A 54 -7.16 -31.76 12.82
N ARG A 55 -8.31 -31.25 13.21
CA ARG A 55 -9.41 -30.92 12.29
C ARG A 55 -9.45 -29.42 12.14
N ALA A 56 -9.46 -28.93 10.91
CA ALA A 56 -9.80 -27.55 10.67
C ALA A 56 -11.32 -27.35 10.82
N ASP A 57 -11.73 -26.15 11.11
CA ASP A 57 -13.16 -25.85 11.27
C ASP A 57 -13.89 -25.83 9.92
N ILE A 58 -13.29 -25.14 8.92
CA ILE A 58 -13.92 -24.95 7.61
C ILE A 58 -12.88 -25.18 6.50
N LEU A 59 -13.25 -25.96 5.49
CA LEU A 59 -12.55 -26.07 4.22
C LEU A 59 -13.45 -25.55 3.10
N VAL A 60 -12.96 -24.61 2.31
CA VAL A 60 -13.64 -24.11 1.11
C VAL A 60 -12.92 -24.63 -0.13
N ARG A 61 -13.70 -25.20 -1.05
CA ARG A 61 -13.22 -25.70 -2.33
C ARG A 61 -13.56 -24.70 -3.45
N ASP A 62 -12.80 -24.71 -4.52
CA ASP A 62 -13.08 -23.94 -5.71
C ASP A 62 -14.16 -24.62 -6.60
N HIS A 63 -14.45 -24.00 -7.75
CA HIS A 63 -15.41 -24.53 -8.73
C HIS A 63 -14.99 -25.88 -9.37
N GLN A 64 -13.71 -26.25 -9.22
CA GLN A 64 -13.17 -27.52 -9.71
C GLN A 64 -13.07 -28.58 -8.60
N GLY A 65 -13.56 -28.23 -7.39
CA GLY A 65 -13.50 -29.09 -6.21
C GLY A 65 -12.12 -29.15 -5.55
N GLN A 66 -11.17 -28.31 -5.97
CA GLN A 66 -9.84 -28.25 -5.36
C GLN A 66 -9.86 -27.45 -4.06
N PRO A 67 -9.06 -27.81 -3.07
CA PRO A 67 -8.92 -27.02 -1.84
C PRO A 67 -8.43 -25.62 -2.13
N LEU A 68 -9.22 -24.62 -1.77
CA LEU A 68 -8.91 -23.20 -1.98
C LEU A 68 -8.45 -22.54 -0.68
N LEU A 69 -9.25 -22.68 0.37
CA LEU A 69 -9.06 -21.98 1.63
C LEU A 69 -9.39 -22.88 2.81
N ILE A 70 -8.51 -22.91 3.80
CA ILE A 70 -8.78 -23.50 5.12
C ILE A 70 -8.95 -22.37 6.13
N ILE A 71 -10.01 -22.44 6.94
CA ILE A 71 -10.26 -21.47 8.00
C ILE A 71 -10.25 -22.19 9.34
N GLU A 72 -9.48 -21.63 10.26
CA GLU A 72 -9.50 -21.97 11.67
C GLU A 72 -10.18 -20.84 12.44
N CYS A 73 -11.22 -21.14 13.17
CA CYS A 73 -12.00 -20.18 13.96
C CYS A 73 -11.51 -20.17 15.41
N LYS A 74 -11.43 -18.98 16.00
CA LYS A 74 -11.10 -18.79 17.41
C LYS A 74 -12.04 -17.79 18.04
N THR A 75 -12.21 -17.85 19.36
CA THR A 75 -12.90 -16.79 20.06
C THR A 75 -12.15 -15.48 19.93
N PHE A 76 -12.92 -14.39 19.85
CA PHE A 76 -12.43 -13.05 19.58
C PHE A 76 -11.39 -12.60 20.61
N GLU A 77 -10.41 -11.80 20.19
CA GLU A 77 -9.31 -11.25 20.98
C GLU A 77 -8.33 -12.33 21.51
N LYS A 78 -8.47 -12.77 22.75
CA LYS A 78 -7.43 -13.52 23.49
C LYS A 78 -7.00 -14.82 22.81
N GLU A 79 -7.93 -15.66 22.40
CA GLU A 79 -7.59 -16.93 21.75
C GLU A 79 -7.10 -16.72 20.31
N PHE A 80 -7.67 -15.75 19.62
CA PHE A 80 -7.20 -15.34 18.29
C PHE A 80 -5.75 -14.85 18.34
N GLU A 81 -5.42 -13.94 19.26
CA GLU A 81 -4.08 -13.39 19.42
C GLU A 81 -3.06 -14.46 19.85
N LYS A 82 -3.48 -15.40 20.69
CA LYS A 82 -2.64 -16.55 21.05
C LYS A 82 -2.35 -17.43 19.84
N ALA A 83 -3.39 -17.85 19.11
CA ALA A 83 -3.25 -18.68 17.92
C ALA A 83 -2.40 -18.01 16.85
N TRP A 84 -2.53 -16.67 16.69
CA TRP A 84 -1.69 -15.91 15.77
C TRP A 84 -0.21 -15.90 16.18
N ARG A 85 0.10 -15.69 17.46
CA ARG A 85 1.49 -15.78 17.96
C ARG A 85 2.09 -17.17 17.73
N ASP A 86 1.33 -18.22 18.03
CA ASP A 86 1.77 -19.60 17.80
C ASP A 86 2.04 -19.85 16.29
N THR A 87 1.16 -19.32 15.40
CA THR A 87 1.36 -19.39 13.95
C THR A 87 2.65 -18.69 13.50
N GLN A 88 2.95 -17.52 14.07
CA GLN A 88 4.18 -16.78 13.73
C GLN A 88 5.45 -17.44 14.27
N GLN A 89 5.36 -18.24 15.32
CA GLN A 89 6.49 -18.89 15.95
C GLN A 89 6.94 -20.16 15.20
N ASP A 90 5.98 -21.01 14.82
CA ASP A 90 6.27 -22.32 14.24
C ASP A 90 5.26 -22.81 13.18
N GLY A 91 4.30 -21.98 12.78
CA GLY A 91 3.24 -22.31 11.84
C GLY A 91 1.93 -22.75 12.51
N GLY A 92 1.96 -23.13 13.78
CA GLY A 92 0.79 -23.50 14.57
C GLY A 92 -0.11 -24.54 13.90
N GLN A 93 -1.41 -24.45 14.18
CA GLN A 93 -2.43 -25.34 13.59
C GLN A 93 -2.59 -25.12 12.08
N LEU A 94 -2.51 -23.87 11.60
CA LEU A 94 -2.76 -23.54 10.19
C LEU A 94 -1.83 -24.31 9.25
N PHE A 95 -0.52 -24.37 9.55
CA PHE A 95 0.42 -25.08 8.70
C PHE A 95 0.30 -26.61 8.81
N SER A 96 -0.24 -27.12 9.92
CA SER A 96 -0.49 -28.56 10.05
C SER A 96 -1.60 -29.04 9.10
N TYR A 97 -2.56 -28.19 8.77
CA TYR A 97 -3.66 -28.51 7.84
C TYR A 97 -3.22 -28.54 6.38
N ILE A 98 -2.25 -27.70 6.01
CA ILE A 98 -1.72 -27.67 4.63
C ILE A 98 -1.05 -29.01 4.26
N GLU A 99 -0.51 -29.75 5.21
CA GLU A 99 0.04 -31.07 4.94
C GLU A 99 -1.03 -32.08 4.53
N GLN A 100 -2.23 -31.92 5.05
CA GLN A 100 -3.38 -32.77 4.74
C GLN A 100 -4.01 -32.40 3.39
N GLU A 101 -4.03 -31.11 3.06
CA GLU A 101 -4.58 -30.57 1.81
C GLU A 101 -3.52 -29.76 1.06
N LYS A 102 -2.57 -30.46 0.45
CA LYS A 102 -1.37 -29.85 -0.19
C LYS A 102 -1.67 -28.87 -1.31
N ALA A 103 -2.85 -28.96 -1.92
CA ALA A 103 -3.29 -28.04 -2.98
C ALA A 103 -3.93 -26.75 -2.45
N THR A 104 -4.09 -26.61 -1.13
CA THR A 104 -4.64 -25.38 -0.52
C THR A 104 -3.81 -24.17 -0.91
N GLN A 105 -4.49 -23.10 -1.30
CA GLN A 105 -3.86 -21.85 -1.73
C GLN A 105 -3.79 -20.82 -0.61
N PHE A 106 -4.73 -20.86 0.34
CA PHE A 106 -4.83 -19.91 1.43
C PHE A 106 -5.18 -20.60 2.74
N VAL A 107 -4.67 -20.07 3.83
CA VAL A 107 -5.11 -20.42 5.18
C VAL A 107 -5.51 -19.16 5.91
N CYS A 108 -6.56 -19.24 6.72
CA CYS A 108 -7.13 -18.10 7.43
C CYS A 108 -7.34 -18.44 8.90
N LEU A 109 -6.88 -17.57 9.78
CA LEU A 109 -7.32 -17.52 11.17
C LEU A 109 -8.43 -16.49 11.25
N TYR A 110 -9.58 -16.86 11.84
CA TYR A 110 -10.78 -16.03 11.87
C TYR A 110 -11.38 -15.98 13.29
N ALA A 111 -11.86 -14.82 13.67
CA ALA A 111 -12.63 -14.65 14.90
C ALA A 111 -13.74 -13.61 14.72
N SER A 112 -14.83 -13.78 15.44
CA SER A 112 -15.93 -12.81 15.47
C SER A 112 -16.56 -12.71 16.87
N ALA A 113 -17.10 -11.54 17.19
CA ALA A 113 -17.84 -11.31 18.41
C ALA A 113 -18.95 -10.28 18.20
N TRP A 114 -20.06 -10.46 18.91
CA TRP A 114 -21.13 -9.46 18.94
C TRP A 114 -20.72 -8.27 19.79
N ASN A 115 -20.73 -7.08 19.21
CA ASN A 115 -20.47 -5.83 19.91
C ASN A 115 -21.82 -5.15 20.25
N ALA A 116 -22.19 -5.20 21.54
CA ALA A 116 -23.45 -4.66 22.01
C ALA A 116 -23.53 -3.12 21.91
N SER A 117 -22.40 -2.42 21.91
CA SER A 117 -22.37 -0.95 21.84
C SER A 117 -22.63 -0.44 20.42
N THR A 118 -22.14 -1.14 19.41
CA THR A 118 -22.33 -0.79 18.00
C THR A 118 -23.47 -1.55 17.34
N GLN A 119 -24.03 -2.56 18.01
CA GLN A 119 -25.01 -3.51 17.47
C GLN A 119 -24.53 -4.17 16.16
N ARG A 120 -23.25 -4.53 16.10
CA ARG A 120 -22.60 -5.15 14.95
C ARG A 120 -21.72 -6.31 15.38
N ILE A 121 -21.36 -7.14 14.43
CA ILE A 121 -20.36 -8.18 14.63
C ILE A 121 -18.99 -7.59 14.30
N ASP A 122 -18.12 -7.54 15.30
CA ASP A 122 -16.70 -7.24 15.11
C ASP A 122 -15.98 -8.50 14.68
N THR A 123 -15.04 -8.37 13.74
CA THR A 123 -14.31 -9.51 13.20
C THR A 123 -12.80 -9.25 13.18
N GLN A 124 -12.04 -10.33 13.36
CA GLN A 124 -10.59 -10.36 13.18
C GLN A 124 -10.24 -11.49 12.22
N GLN A 125 -9.34 -11.24 11.29
CA GLN A 125 -8.86 -12.28 10.38
C GLN A 125 -7.39 -12.08 10.03
N LYS A 126 -6.69 -13.19 9.78
CA LYS A 126 -5.33 -13.24 9.23
C LYS A 126 -5.31 -14.26 8.11
N ILE A 127 -5.08 -13.81 6.89
CA ILE A 127 -5.04 -14.65 5.69
C ILE A 127 -3.60 -14.77 5.23
N ILE A 128 -3.12 -15.99 5.09
CA ILE A 128 -1.79 -16.33 4.58
C ILE A 128 -1.96 -16.98 3.22
N SER A 129 -1.28 -16.46 2.21
CA SER A 129 -1.12 -17.14 0.92
C SER A 129 -0.03 -18.20 1.05
N VAL A 130 -0.34 -19.44 0.67
CA VAL A 130 0.59 -20.57 0.70
C VAL A 130 0.91 -21.08 -0.70
N LYS A 131 0.76 -20.21 -1.68
CA LYS A 131 1.14 -20.43 -3.08
C LYS A 131 2.35 -19.58 -3.45
N ASP A 132 3.13 -20.07 -4.38
CA ASP A 132 4.30 -19.35 -4.86
C ASP A 132 3.90 -18.14 -5.72
N ASN A 133 4.63 -17.03 -5.53
CA ASN A 133 4.62 -15.90 -6.45
C ASN A 133 5.79 -16.07 -7.43
N PRO A 134 5.54 -16.34 -8.72
CA PRO A 134 6.61 -16.55 -9.71
C PRO A 134 7.56 -15.36 -9.83
N LYS A 135 7.06 -14.13 -9.65
CA LYS A 135 7.88 -12.91 -9.73
C LYS A 135 8.89 -12.83 -8.60
N VAL A 136 8.47 -13.10 -7.36
CA VAL A 136 9.36 -13.10 -6.18
C VAL A 136 10.46 -14.12 -6.34
N LEU A 137 10.14 -15.32 -6.85
CA LEU A 137 11.12 -16.39 -7.09
C LEU A 137 12.04 -16.08 -8.27
N GLN A 138 11.54 -15.39 -9.30
CA GLN A 138 12.33 -14.93 -10.44
C GLN A 138 13.30 -13.83 -10.03
N ASP A 139 12.84 -12.87 -9.22
CA ASP A 139 13.65 -11.74 -8.72
C ASP A 139 14.81 -12.24 -7.85
N ASN A 140 14.62 -13.34 -7.11
CA ASN A 140 15.67 -13.95 -6.31
C ASN A 140 15.60 -15.50 -6.34
N PRO A 141 16.31 -16.16 -7.28
CA PRO A 141 16.30 -17.62 -7.44
C PRO A 141 16.86 -18.43 -6.25
N ARG A 142 17.39 -17.75 -5.22
CA ARG A 142 17.88 -18.40 -4.00
C ARG A 142 16.79 -18.62 -2.96
N LEU A 143 15.63 -18.01 -3.16
CA LEU A 143 14.49 -18.15 -2.26
C LEU A 143 13.85 -19.53 -2.40
N ALA A 144 13.41 -20.08 -1.26
CA ALA A 144 12.70 -21.33 -1.25
C ALA A 144 11.25 -21.16 -1.72
N ALA A 145 10.73 -22.16 -2.44
CA ALA A 145 9.37 -22.18 -2.96
C ALA A 145 8.48 -23.15 -2.17
N PHE A 146 7.19 -22.85 -2.04
CA PHE A 146 6.21 -23.77 -1.43
C PHE A 146 6.10 -25.09 -2.22
N ALA A 147 6.21 -25.00 -3.56
CA ALA A 147 6.18 -26.18 -4.42
C ALA A 147 7.28 -27.20 -4.09
N ASN A 148 8.41 -26.79 -3.52
CA ASN A 148 9.54 -27.62 -3.16
C ASN A 148 9.52 -28.08 -1.69
N ALA A 149 8.55 -27.61 -0.89
CA ALA A 149 8.46 -27.93 0.52
C ALA A 149 7.74 -29.27 0.74
N ASN A 150 8.41 -30.20 1.41
CA ASN A 150 7.93 -31.59 1.60
C ASN A 150 7.12 -31.78 2.87
N ASN A 151 7.25 -30.86 3.85
CA ASN A 151 6.61 -30.96 5.16
C ASN A 151 6.27 -29.56 5.72
N ASN A 152 5.53 -29.52 6.83
CA ASN A 152 5.09 -28.29 7.47
C ASN A 152 6.23 -27.36 7.91
N LYS A 153 7.32 -27.93 8.43
CA LYS A 153 8.47 -27.13 8.87
C LYS A 153 9.14 -26.40 7.69
N GLU A 154 9.22 -27.09 6.56
CA GLU A 154 9.76 -26.48 5.35
C GLU A 154 8.82 -25.40 4.81
N ARG A 155 7.51 -25.65 4.79
CA ARG A 155 6.51 -24.65 4.37
C ARG A 155 6.50 -23.43 5.28
N PHE A 156 6.55 -23.66 6.60
CA PHE A 156 6.69 -22.54 7.54
C PHE A 156 7.98 -21.75 7.28
N ARG A 157 9.10 -22.43 6.99
CA ARG A 157 10.35 -21.75 6.62
C ARG A 157 10.21 -20.94 5.33
N VAL A 158 9.54 -21.47 4.30
CA VAL A 158 9.23 -20.71 3.09
C VAL A 158 8.41 -19.46 3.41
N TRP A 159 7.36 -19.58 4.21
CA TRP A 159 6.57 -18.42 4.61
C TRP A 159 7.39 -17.41 5.40
N LYS A 160 8.25 -17.87 6.31
CA LYS A 160 9.12 -17.03 7.11
C LYS A 160 10.21 -16.34 6.30
N ASP A 161 10.96 -17.07 5.50
CA ASP A 161 12.20 -16.61 4.88
C ASP A 161 11.95 -15.99 3.49
N THR A 162 11.05 -16.56 2.69
CA THR A 162 10.69 -16.05 1.36
C THR A 162 9.61 -14.97 1.47
N TYR A 163 8.51 -15.27 2.16
CA TYR A 163 7.34 -14.37 2.25
C TYR A 163 7.28 -13.55 3.56
N GLN A 164 8.33 -13.54 4.37
CA GLN A 164 8.57 -12.66 5.52
C GLN A 164 7.44 -12.62 6.56
N LEU A 165 6.77 -13.77 6.79
CA LEU A 165 5.61 -13.92 7.68
C LEU A 165 4.44 -13.02 7.29
N GLU A 166 4.30 -12.67 6.01
CA GLU A 166 3.24 -11.80 5.55
C GLU A 166 1.87 -12.48 5.65
N ALA A 167 0.93 -11.75 6.22
CA ALA A 167 -0.48 -12.08 6.24
C ALA A 167 -1.31 -10.82 6.04
N THR A 168 -2.50 -10.94 5.46
CA THR A 168 -3.42 -9.83 5.26
C THR A 168 -4.61 -9.94 6.21
N GLU A 169 -5.15 -8.79 6.63
CA GLU A 169 -6.36 -8.69 7.44
C GLU A 169 -7.62 -8.50 6.58
N THR A 170 -7.41 -8.37 5.27
CA THR A 170 -8.44 -8.12 4.26
C THR A 170 -8.26 -9.07 3.09
N GLY A 171 -9.29 -9.22 2.24
CA GLY A 171 -9.20 -10.02 1.03
C GLY A 171 -10.10 -11.25 0.99
N LEU A 172 -11.10 -11.35 1.91
CA LEU A 172 -12.05 -12.46 1.91
C LEU A 172 -13.50 -11.98 1.88
N PHE A 173 -13.87 -11.01 2.74
CA PHE A 173 -15.26 -10.61 2.95
C PHE A 173 -15.59 -9.19 2.46
N GLU A 174 -14.63 -8.41 2.01
CA GLU A 174 -14.83 -7.04 1.54
C GLU A 174 -15.70 -7.02 0.27
N GLU A 175 -16.54 -5.98 0.11
CA GLU A 175 -17.54 -5.88 -0.97
C GLU A 175 -16.94 -6.02 -2.38
N ASN A 176 -15.75 -5.46 -2.56
CA ASN A 176 -15.03 -5.49 -3.84
C ASN A 176 -14.26 -6.79 -4.11
N ILE A 177 -14.32 -7.78 -3.22
CA ILE A 177 -13.74 -9.11 -3.42
C ILE A 177 -14.84 -10.05 -3.91
N LEU A 178 -14.64 -10.69 -5.04
CA LEU A 178 -15.59 -11.69 -5.54
C LEU A 178 -15.41 -13.03 -4.81
N PRO A 179 -16.47 -13.83 -4.67
CA PRO A 179 -16.34 -15.19 -4.12
C PRO A 179 -15.30 -15.98 -4.91
N TYR A 180 -14.54 -16.81 -4.23
CA TYR A 180 -13.40 -17.60 -4.74
C TYR A 180 -12.17 -16.80 -5.18
N GLN A 181 -12.24 -15.47 -5.19
CA GLN A 181 -11.08 -14.60 -5.38
C GLN A 181 -10.55 -14.13 -4.02
N ILE A 182 -9.67 -14.91 -3.42
CA ILE A 182 -9.10 -14.58 -2.12
C ILE A 182 -7.84 -13.74 -2.31
N GLY A 183 -7.70 -12.74 -1.46
CA GLY A 183 -6.60 -11.78 -1.51
C GLY A 183 -6.95 -10.53 -2.30
N LYS A 184 -6.57 -9.39 -1.73
CA LYS A 184 -6.85 -8.07 -2.31
C LYS A 184 -5.61 -7.56 -3.03
N ASN A 185 -5.68 -7.47 -4.36
CA ASN A 185 -4.61 -6.97 -5.21
C ASN A 185 -4.96 -5.70 -5.99
N LYS A 186 -6.20 -5.19 -5.82
CA LYS A 186 -6.65 -3.91 -6.38
C LYS A 186 -7.17 -3.01 -5.26
N TYR A 187 -6.77 -1.77 -5.30
CA TYR A 187 -7.11 -0.77 -4.30
C TYR A 187 -7.66 0.46 -4.99
N ALA A 188 -8.80 0.96 -4.52
CA ALA A 188 -9.47 2.12 -5.07
C ALA A 188 -9.41 3.31 -4.11
N LEU A 189 -9.29 4.53 -4.65
CA LEU A 189 -9.13 5.74 -3.87
C LEU A 189 -10.27 5.95 -2.87
N ASP A 190 -11.52 5.81 -3.31
CA ASP A 190 -12.67 6.07 -2.46
C ASP A 190 -12.97 4.96 -1.44
N MET A 191 -12.53 3.73 -1.70
CA MET A 191 -12.81 2.57 -0.83
C MET A 191 -11.67 2.26 0.14
N ASP A 192 -10.43 2.52 -0.25
CA ASP A 192 -9.23 2.04 0.45
C ASP A 192 -8.42 3.16 1.06
N THR A 193 -8.81 4.42 0.86
CA THR A 193 -8.15 5.56 1.46
C THR A 193 -9.12 6.41 2.26
N LYS A 194 -8.60 7.08 3.26
CA LYS A 194 -9.32 8.08 4.08
C LYS A 194 -8.66 9.44 3.92
N THR A 195 -9.48 10.48 3.92
CA THR A 195 -9.00 11.87 3.93
C THR A 195 -8.10 12.10 5.14
N ILE A 196 -6.99 12.76 4.94
CA ILE A 196 -6.13 13.22 6.03
C ILE A 196 -6.91 14.31 6.78
N GLN A 197 -7.43 13.97 7.94
CA GLN A 197 -7.90 14.98 8.90
C GLN A 197 -6.71 15.35 9.75
N ALA A 198 -6.44 16.64 9.97
CA ALA A 198 -5.40 17.22 10.83
C ALA A 198 -4.54 16.16 11.53
N LEU A 199 -3.86 15.37 10.74
CA LEU A 199 -3.06 14.24 11.24
C LEU A 199 -2.11 14.84 12.25
N ASP A 200 -1.86 14.16 13.31
CA ASP A 200 -0.77 14.51 14.18
C ASP A 200 0.54 14.49 13.37
N ILE A 201 0.88 15.66 12.80
CA ILE A 201 2.10 15.88 12.01
C ILE A 201 3.32 15.42 12.80
N LYS A 202 3.30 15.66 14.12
CA LYS A 202 4.37 15.20 15.02
C LYS A 202 4.43 13.68 15.08
N GLY A 203 3.27 13.01 15.13
CA GLY A 203 3.19 11.55 15.11
C GLY A 203 3.70 10.96 13.79
N ALA A 204 3.31 11.55 12.66
CA ALA A 204 3.81 11.16 11.35
C ALA A 204 5.33 11.32 11.22
N TYR A 205 5.87 12.46 11.67
CA TYR A 205 7.30 12.72 11.72
C TYR A 205 8.03 11.72 12.64
N HIS A 206 7.45 11.43 13.80
CA HIS A 206 8.03 10.49 14.75
C HIS A 206 8.11 9.07 14.15
N LYS A 207 7.06 8.64 13.47
CA LYS A 207 7.00 7.35 12.75
C LYS A 207 8.05 7.32 11.63
N PHE A 208 8.13 8.35 10.80
CA PHE A 208 9.15 8.50 9.77
C PHE A 208 10.57 8.35 10.35
N ARG A 209 10.89 9.12 11.40
CA ARG A 209 12.19 9.01 12.08
C ARG A 209 12.46 7.63 12.66
N THR A 210 11.44 6.98 13.18
CA THR A 210 11.56 5.63 13.75
C THR A 210 11.92 4.62 12.66
N ILE A 211 11.30 4.69 11.49
CA ILE A 211 11.65 3.86 10.32
C ILE A 211 13.11 4.10 9.93
N LEU A 212 13.54 5.36 9.78
CA LEU A 212 14.91 5.68 9.43
C LEU A 212 15.93 5.13 10.44
N ARG A 213 15.65 5.24 11.74
CA ARG A 213 16.51 4.70 12.82
C ARG A 213 16.55 3.17 12.78
N LYS A 214 15.41 2.51 12.63
CA LYS A 214 15.30 1.05 12.53
C LYS A 214 16.22 0.49 11.44
N HIS A 215 16.37 1.21 10.35
CA HIS A 215 17.15 0.79 9.19
C HIS A 215 18.54 1.46 9.13
N ASN A 216 18.95 2.20 10.15
CA ASN A 216 20.24 2.92 10.21
C ASN A 216 20.47 3.89 9.03
N VAL A 217 19.41 4.57 8.59
CA VAL A 217 19.51 5.62 7.55
C VAL A 217 20.07 6.88 8.16
N SER A 218 21.30 7.27 7.78
CA SER A 218 22.03 8.39 8.36
C SER A 218 21.81 9.72 7.64
N ARG A 219 21.55 9.68 6.32
CA ARG A 219 21.37 10.88 5.48
C ARG A 219 19.91 11.35 5.52
N ARG A 220 19.60 12.25 6.43
CA ARG A 220 18.22 12.75 6.62
C ARG A 220 17.72 13.61 5.47
N GLU A 221 18.58 14.40 4.86
CA GLU A 221 18.28 15.25 3.72
C GLU A 221 17.82 14.41 2.52
N ASN A 222 18.59 13.38 2.18
CA ASN A 222 18.23 12.44 1.13
C ASN A 222 16.92 11.70 1.45
N ALA A 223 16.72 11.31 2.71
CA ALA A 223 15.48 10.63 3.11
C ALA A 223 14.24 11.53 2.97
N PHE A 224 14.41 12.84 3.22
CA PHE A 224 13.34 13.81 3.01
C PHE A 224 13.04 14.00 1.51
N GLU A 225 14.05 14.08 0.67
CA GLU A 225 13.89 14.17 -0.78
C GLU A 225 13.14 12.95 -1.34
N VAL A 226 13.51 11.74 -0.91
CA VAL A 226 12.77 10.52 -1.27
C VAL A 226 11.32 10.59 -0.81
N LEU A 227 11.04 11.14 0.38
CA LEU A 227 9.68 11.31 0.85
C LEU A 227 8.87 12.27 -0.05
N VAL A 228 9.45 13.39 -0.48
CA VAL A 228 8.83 14.33 -1.43
C VAL A 228 8.53 13.62 -2.75
N ASN A 229 9.47 12.84 -3.27
CA ASN A 229 9.27 12.05 -4.49
C ASN A 229 8.13 11.03 -4.33
N LEU A 230 8.01 10.40 -3.16
CA LEU A 230 6.91 9.48 -2.86
C LEU A 230 5.55 10.19 -2.83
N PHE A 231 5.47 11.41 -2.27
CA PHE A 231 4.23 12.20 -2.31
C PHE A 231 3.85 12.62 -3.72
N LEU A 232 4.83 13.00 -4.55
CA LEU A 232 4.59 13.26 -5.97
C LEU A 232 4.01 12.03 -6.66
N CYS A 233 4.59 10.84 -6.46
CA CYS A 233 4.06 9.59 -6.98
C CYS A 233 2.62 9.34 -6.53
N LYS A 234 2.34 9.57 -5.24
CA LYS A 234 1.02 9.34 -4.68
C LYS A 234 -0.03 10.26 -5.26
N ILE A 235 0.25 11.55 -5.40
CA ILE A 235 -0.66 12.52 -6.04
C ILE A 235 -0.93 12.13 -7.50
N VAL A 236 0.10 11.79 -8.26
CA VAL A 236 -0.05 11.31 -9.63
C VAL A 236 -0.96 10.09 -9.70
N ASP A 237 -0.76 9.14 -8.79
CA ASP A 237 -1.53 7.90 -8.75
C ASP A 237 -3.00 8.13 -8.44
N GLU A 238 -3.28 8.95 -7.42
CA GLU A 238 -4.65 9.31 -7.04
C GLU A 238 -5.41 10.00 -8.18
N LEU A 239 -4.71 10.84 -8.96
CA LEU A 239 -5.30 11.55 -10.10
C LEU A 239 -5.46 10.69 -11.35
N SER A 240 -4.55 9.73 -11.58
CA SER A 240 -4.49 8.97 -12.82
C SER A 240 -5.10 7.56 -12.70
N ASN A 241 -5.05 6.96 -11.53
CA ASN A 241 -5.45 5.56 -11.29
C ASN A 241 -6.43 5.40 -10.10
N PRO A 242 -7.49 6.21 -9.96
CA PRO A 242 -8.33 6.21 -8.75
C PRO A 242 -9.02 4.85 -8.48
N ASN A 243 -9.17 4.00 -9.48
CA ASN A 243 -9.82 2.69 -9.37
C ASN A 243 -8.84 1.51 -9.22
N ASP A 244 -7.54 1.73 -9.40
CA ASP A 244 -6.50 0.71 -9.21
C ASP A 244 -5.17 1.39 -8.83
N LEU A 245 -5.05 1.75 -7.56
CA LEU A 245 -3.91 2.47 -7.03
C LEU A 245 -2.61 1.67 -7.16
N ASN A 246 -1.61 2.30 -7.74
CA ASN A 246 -0.26 1.76 -7.91
C ASN A 246 0.67 2.11 -6.74
N PHE A 247 0.40 3.24 -6.05
CA PHE A 247 1.06 3.62 -4.80
C PHE A 247 0.49 2.79 -3.63
N TYR A 248 0.53 1.48 -3.78
CA TYR A 248 0.00 0.55 -2.79
C TYR A 248 0.81 -0.75 -2.80
N TRP A 249 1.18 -1.26 -1.63
CA TRP A 249 1.75 -2.58 -1.51
C TRP A 249 0.65 -3.64 -1.60
N LYS A 250 0.76 -4.52 -2.58
CA LYS A 250 -0.25 -5.56 -2.86
C LYS A 250 0.00 -6.87 -2.12
N GLY A 251 1.07 -6.94 -1.32
CA GLY A 251 1.52 -8.14 -0.64
C GLY A 251 2.40 -9.04 -1.50
N MET A 252 3.32 -9.78 -0.89
CA MET A 252 4.26 -10.66 -1.60
C MET A 252 3.59 -11.79 -2.37
N ALA A 253 2.33 -12.11 -2.06
CA ALA A 253 1.54 -13.07 -2.84
C ALA A 253 1.22 -12.56 -4.26
N TYR A 254 1.22 -11.24 -4.50
CA TYR A 254 0.80 -10.60 -5.75
C TYR A 254 1.81 -9.61 -6.31
N ASP A 255 2.82 -9.24 -5.52
CA ASP A 255 3.75 -8.15 -5.78
C ASP A 255 5.18 -8.58 -5.47
N SER A 256 6.16 -7.93 -6.09
CA SER A 256 7.55 -8.05 -5.71
C SER A 256 8.15 -6.67 -5.42
N TYR A 257 9.32 -6.63 -4.80
CA TYR A 257 10.00 -5.35 -4.57
C TYR A 257 10.36 -4.63 -5.87
N PHE A 258 10.67 -5.40 -6.91
CA PHE A 258 10.96 -4.82 -8.24
C PHE A 258 9.69 -4.24 -8.87
N ASP A 259 8.54 -4.92 -8.78
CA ASP A 259 7.26 -4.40 -9.26
C ASP A 259 6.90 -3.08 -8.55
N LEU A 260 7.08 -3.04 -7.23
CA LEU A 260 6.79 -1.84 -6.43
C LEU A 260 7.65 -0.67 -6.86
N VAL A 261 8.98 -0.86 -6.96
CA VAL A 261 9.92 0.22 -7.35
C VAL A 261 9.67 0.65 -8.80
N ASP A 262 9.35 -0.27 -9.70
CA ASP A 262 9.00 0.02 -11.09
C ASP A 262 7.77 0.93 -11.20
N ARG A 263 6.71 0.61 -10.45
CA ARG A 263 5.50 1.46 -10.39
C ARG A 263 5.81 2.86 -9.86
N LEU A 264 6.64 2.97 -8.82
CA LEU A 264 7.05 4.26 -8.28
C LEU A 264 7.84 5.08 -9.30
N GLN A 265 8.79 4.47 -10.00
CA GLN A 265 9.58 5.16 -11.03
C GLN A 265 8.69 5.66 -12.18
N ARG A 266 7.71 4.85 -12.60
CA ARG A 266 6.75 5.25 -13.63
C ARG A 266 5.88 6.43 -13.18
N LEU A 267 5.35 6.37 -11.95
CA LEU A 267 4.57 7.48 -11.38
C LEU A 267 5.42 8.74 -11.23
N TYR A 268 6.67 8.59 -10.80
CA TYR A 268 7.61 9.69 -10.66
C TYR A 268 7.91 10.37 -12.00
N LYS A 269 8.16 9.57 -13.05
CA LYS A 269 8.33 10.11 -14.42
C LYS A 269 7.13 10.97 -14.82
N ILE A 270 5.92 10.44 -14.68
CA ILE A 270 4.68 11.18 -15.01
C ILE A 270 4.58 12.46 -14.18
N GLY A 271 4.93 12.41 -12.89
CA GLY A 271 4.90 13.56 -12.01
C GLY A 271 5.92 14.63 -12.41
N MET A 272 7.13 14.23 -12.72
CA MET A 272 8.20 15.15 -13.17
C MET A 272 7.84 15.85 -14.48
N GLU A 273 7.34 15.10 -15.46
CA GLU A 273 6.87 15.67 -16.73
C GLU A 273 5.68 16.61 -16.53
N ARG A 274 4.65 16.15 -15.84
CA ARG A 274 3.38 16.87 -15.72
C ARG A 274 3.46 18.12 -14.83
N PHE A 275 4.19 18.04 -13.71
CA PHE A 275 4.19 19.07 -12.69
C PHE A 275 5.45 19.95 -12.69
N LEU A 276 6.59 19.38 -13.09
CA LEU A 276 7.85 20.11 -13.13
C LEU A 276 8.34 20.44 -14.55
N GLY A 277 7.70 19.86 -15.58
CA GLY A 277 8.14 20.05 -16.97
C GLY A 277 9.53 19.45 -17.22
N GLN A 278 9.95 18.45 -16.41
CA GLN A 278 11.25 17.81 -16.51
C GLN A 278 11.06 16.38 -17.04
N ASP A 279 11.71 16.08 -18.15
CA ASP A 279 11.77 14.71 -18.66
C ASP A 279 12.86 13.94 -17.94
N ILE A 280 12.49 12.81 -17.33
CA ILE A 280 13.42 11.89 -16.69
C ILE A 280 13.46 10.56 -17.44
N VAL A 281 14.65 9.99 -17.53
CA VAL A 281 14.85 8.71 -18.20
C VAL A 281 14.29 7.57 -17.35
N TYR A 282 13.25 6.94 -17.85
CA TYR A 282 12.70 5.72 -17.30
C TYR A 282 12.63 4.65 -18.39
N VAL A 283 13.11 3.46 -18.08
CA VAL A 283 13.08 2.30 -18.99
C VAL A 283 12.03 1.32 -18.44
N SER A 284 10.93 1.15 -19.15
CA SER A 284 9.89 0.19 -18.78
C SER A 284 10.32 -1.25 -19.05
N ASN A 285 9.62 -2.21 -18.44
CA ASN A 285 9.82 -3.62 -18.77
C ASN A 285 9.42 -3.92 -20.22
N GLU A 286 8.41 -3.21 -20.73
CA GLU A 286 7.95 -3.27 -22.12
C GLU A 286 9.04 -2.77 -23.09
N ASP A 287 9.78 -1.71 -22.73
CA ASP A 287 10.92 -1.22 -23.52
C ASP A 287 12.03 -2.27 -23.61
N ILE A 288 12.34 -2.93 -22.48
CA ILE A 288 13.32 -4.01 -22.43
C ILE A 288 12.86 -5.17 -23.32
N ASP A 289 11.61 -5.61 -23.17
CA ASP A 289 11.06 -6.69 -23.98
C ASP A 289 10.99 -6.32 -25.46
N GLY A 290 10.70 -5.06 -25.78
CA GLY A 290 10.71 -4.51 -27.13
C GLY A 290 12.09 -4.49 -27.76
N ALA A 291 13.12 -4.12 -27.00
CA ALA A 291 14.52 -4.12 -27.48
C ALA A 291 14.99 -5.53 -27.88
N PHE A 292 14.43 -6.56 -27.27
CA PHE A 292 14.73 -7.96 -27.59
C PHE A 292 13.72 -8.60 -28.55
N TRP A 293 12.83 -7.81 -29.18
CA TRP A 293 11.79 -8.33 -30.07
C TRP A 293 12.32 -9.19 -31.23
N ALA A 294 13.47 -8.83 -31.78
CA ALA A 294 14.11 -9.57 -32.86
C ALA A 294 14.51 -11.01 -32.50
N PHE A 295 14.66 -11.28 -31.21
CA PHE A 295 15.01 -12.61 -30.66
C PHE A 295 13.78 -13.47 -30.29
N LYS A 296 12.57 -12.90 -30.33
CA LYS A 296 11.32 -13.61 -29.96
C LYS A 296 11.03 -14.89 -30.74
N GLN A 297 11.61 -15.02 -31.95
CA GLN A 297 11.39 -16.19 -32.80
C GLN A 297 12.09 -17.46 -32.30
N LYS A 298 13.13 -17.34 -31.49
CA LYS A 298 13.86 -18.45 -30.86
C LYS A 298 14.37 -18.04 -29.48
N PRO A 299 13.50 -17.87 -28.48
CA PRO A 299 13.94 -17.53 -27.13
C PRO A 299 14.81 -18.66 -26.59
N ASN A 300 15.99 -18.32 -26.11
CA ASN A 300 16.88 -19.24 -25.45
C ASN A 300 17.09 -18.82 -23.98
N ALA A 301 17.55 -19.75 -23.14
CA ALA A 301 17.77 -19.48 -21.73
C ALA A 301 18.76 -18.33 -21.46
N THR A 302 19.66 -18.06 -22.41
CA THR A 302 20.64 -16.96 -22.33
C THR A 302 19.97 -15.62 -22.55
N GLU A 303 19.04 -15.51 -23.50
CA GLU A 303 18.31 -14.30 -23.80
C GLU A 303 17.43 -13.87 -22.60
N GLU A 304 16.64 -14.78 -22.06
CA GLU A 304 15.82 -14.49 -20.87
C GLU A 304 16.68 -14.07 -19.68
N ARG A 305 17.83 -14.67 -19.51
CA ARG A 305 18.79 -14.31 -18.45
C ARG A 305 19.38 -12.92 -18.65
N ILE A 306 19.62 -12.51 -19.90
CA ILE A 306 20.10 -11.15 -20.23
C ILE A 306 18.99 -10.13 -19.99
N LYS A 307 17.75 -10.40 -20.43
CA LYS A 307 16.58 -9.53 -20.15
C LYS A 307 16.40 -9.32 -18.67
N GLU A 308 16.45 -10.40 -17.88
CA GLU A 308 16.32 -10.33 -16.44
C GLU A 308 17.44 -9.49 -15.82
N LEU A 309 18.66 -9.64 -16.28
CA LEU A 309 19.77 -8.80 -15.84
C LEU A 309 19.50 -7.31 -16.12
N PHE A 310 18.95 -6.96 -17.29
CA PHE A 310 18.60 -5.56 -17.61
C PHE A 310 17.45 -5.06 -16.74
N ARG A 311 16.43 -5.89 -16.48
CA ARG A 311 15.34 -5.54 -15.57
C ARG A 311 15.84 -5.23 -14.15
N GLN A 312 16.84 -5.96 -13.70
CA GLN A 312 17.45 -5.72 -12.38
C GLN A 312 18.39 -4.52 -12.37
N LEU A 313 19.22 -4.38 -13.41
CA LEU A 313 20.24 -3.31 -13.49
C LEU A 313 19.62 -1.91 -13.47
N LYS A 314 18.42 -1.71 -14.03
CA LYS A 314 17.75 -0.42 -14.00
C LYS A 314 17.48 0.09 -12.57
N PHE A 315 17.32 -0.81 -11.60
CA PHE A 315 17.07 -0.47 -10.19
C PHE A 315 18.35 -0.19 -9.39
N PHE A 316 19.53 -0.58 -9.91
CA PHE A 316 20.81 -0.28 -9.25
C PHE A 316 21.37 1.10 -9.62
N LYS A 317 20.67 1.86 -10.44
CA LYS A 317 21.03 3.24 -10.83
C LYS A 317 19.99 4.30 -10.48
N GLY A 318 18.91 3.93 -9.80
CA GLY A 318 17.82 4.85 -9.46
C GLY A 318 18.07 5.55 -8.14
N LEU A 319 18.56 6.79 -8.18
CA LEU A 319 18.78 7.62 -6.99
C LEU A 319 17.50 8.16 -6.36
N ASP A 320 16.40 8.23 -7.12
CA ASP A 320 15.18 8.92 -6.72
C ASP A 320 14.45 8.30 -5.53
N PHE A 321 14.66 6.99 -5.29
CA PHE A 321 14.02 6.23 -4.20
C PHE A 321 15.03 5.52 -3.30
N GLU A 322 16.27 5.99 -3.24
CA GLU A 322 17.31 5.42 -2.41
C GLU A 322 17.38 6.07 -1.02
N PHE A 323 16.83 5.44 0.00
CA PHE A 323 17.11 5.79 1.40
C PHE A 323 18.54 5.40 1.82
N ILE A 324 19.06 4.34 1.23
CA ILE A 324 20.43 3.86 1.39
C ILE A 324 21.01 3.59 0.01
N LYS A 325 22.34 3.74 -0.13
CA LYS A 325 23.01 3.50 -1.42
C LYS A 325 22.83 2.04 -1.85
N VAL A 326 22.23 1.84 -3.02
CA VAL A 326 21.99 0.53 -3.62
C VAL A 326 23.14 0.20 -4.55
N SER A 327 23.91 -0.85 -4.21
CA SER A 327 25.07 -1.30 -5.01
C SER A 327 24.99 -2.76 -5.41
N ASN A 328 24.04 -3.52 -4.86
CA ASN A 328 23.79 -4.92 -5.16
C ASN A 328 22.40 -5.33 -4.68
N GLN A 329 21.99 -6.56 -4.97
CA GLN A 329 20.68 -7.10 -4.60
C GLN A 329 20.38 -7.03 -3.11
N HIS A 330 21.35 -7.31 -2.24
CA HIS A 330 21.14 -7.23 -0.78
C HIS A 330 20.77 -5.81 -0.34
N TYR A 331 21.48 -4.79 -0.84
CA TYR A 331 21.16 -3.39 -0.54
C TYR A 331 19.87 -2.94 -1.23
N PHE A 332 19.54 -3.48 -2.40
CA PHE A 332 18.24 -3.25 -3.04
C PHE A 332 17.10 -3.76 -2.16
N GLU A 333 17.15 -5.00 -1.70
CA GLU A 333 16.13 -5.58 -0.81
C GLU A 333 16.01 -4.81 0.51
N LYS A 334 17.15 -4.37 1.07
CA LYS A 334 17.17 -3.56 2.27
C LYS A 334 16.52 -2.19 2.04
N ASN A 335 16.81 -1.53 0.93
CA ASN A 335 16.18 -0.26 0.54
C ASN A 335 14.69 -0.44 0.27
N ALA A 336 14.30 -1.51 -0.42
CA ALA A 336 12.91 -1.82 -0.73
C ALA A 336 12.06 -2.03 0.54
N LYS A 337 12.62 -2.61 1.60
CA LYS A 337 11.95 -2.71 2.91
C LYS A 337 11.68 -1.35 3.53
N ILE A 338 12.62 -0.41 3.40
CA ILE A 338 12.42 0.96 3.90
C ILE A 338 11.31 1.64 3.10
N LEU A 339 11.37 1.54 1.76
CA LEU A 339 10.33 2.05 0.88
C LEU A 339 8.96 1.47 1.20
N LEU A 340 8.89 0.15 1.42
CA LEU A 340 7.65 -0.53 1.80
C LEU A 340 7.05 0.04 3.08
N GLU A 341 7.83 0.21 4.15
CA GLU A 341 7.34 0.79 5.40
C GLU A 341 6.87 2.24 5.21
N MET A 342 7.56 3.02 4.35
CA MET A 342 7.13 4.37 4.00
C MET A 342 5.82 4.38 3.21
N ILE A 343 5.67 3.49 2.22
CA ILE A 343 4.43 3.37 1.46
C ILE A 343 3.28 2.95 2.37
N GLN A 344 3.46 1.93 3.20
CA GLN A 344 2.45 1.46 4.16
C GLN A 344 2.03 2.54 5.17
N MET A 345 2.91 3.48 5.47
CA MET A 345 2.59 4.62 6.32
C MET A 345 1.58 5.57 5.66
N TRP A 346 1.60 5.70 4.32
CA TRP A 346 0.85 6.70 3.58
C TRP A 346 -0.22 6.14 2.63
N GLN A 347 -0.13 4.87 2.22
CA GLN A 347 -1.02 4.28 1.21
C GLN A 347 -2.51 4.36 1.56
N GLY A 348 -2.86 4.26 2.83
CA GLY A 348 -4.24 4.32 3.31
C GLY A 348 -4.81 5.74 3.49
N TYR A 349 -4.06 6.78 3.11
CA TYR A 349 -4.52 8.17 3.16
C TYR A 349 -4.72 8.71 1.76
N ARG A 350 -5.65 9.68 1.62
CA ARG A 350 -5.89 10.43 0.40
C ARG A 350 -5.25 11.81 0.53
N LEU A 351 -4.44 12.19 -0.45
CA LEU A 351 -3.78 13.50 -0.51
C LEU A 351 -4.55 14.50 -1.38
N THR A 352 -5.31 14.02 -2.37
CA THR A 352 -6.07 14.87 -3.31
C THR A 352 -7.52 15.04 -2.85
N GLY A 353 -8.16 16.16 -3.26
CA GLY A 353 -9.60 16.40 -3.03
C GLY A 353 -9.98 16.78 -1.59
N SER A 354 -9.04 17.14 -0.73
CA SER A 354 -9.35 17.77 0.56
C SER A 354 -9.39 19.29 0.41
N GLU A 355 -10.36 19.93 1.03
CA GLU A 355 -10.44 21.40 1.09
C GLU A 355 -9.26 22.04 1.86
N GLN A 356 -8.39 21.22 2.47
CA GLN A 356 -7.28 21.65 3.32
C GLN A 356 -5.94 21.05 2.85
N ASN A 357 -5.46 21.48 1.68
CA ASN A 357 -4.11 21.12 1.20
C ASN A 357 -2.96 21.71 2.05
N GLN A 358 -3.28 22.52 3.06
CA GLN A 358 -2.33 23.12 3.99
C GLN A 358 -1.53 22.06 4.77
N PHE A 359 -2.11 20.87 4.96
CA PHE A 359 -1.46 19.75 5.66
C PHE A 359 -0.10 19.37 5.04
N LEU A 360 0.01 19.30 3.73
CA LEU A 360 1.29 18.96 3.08
C LEU A 360 2.35 20.03 3.32
N GLY A 361 1.97 21.32 3.21
CA GLY A 361 2.85 22.43 3.53
C GLY A 361 3.34 22.40 4.97
N ASP A 362 2.41 22.31 5.92
CA ASP A 362 2.71 22.26 7.36
C ASP A 362 3.57 21.04 7.72
N MET A 363 3.28 19.88 7.11
CA MET A 363 4.06 18.68 7.32
C MET A 363 5.48 18.84 6.78
N PHE A 364 5.64 19.37 5.57
CA PHE A 364 6.96 19.61 5.00
C PHE A 364 7.74 20.64 5.81
N GLU A 365 7.09 21.71 6.26
CA GLU A 365 7.71 22.68 7.16
C GLU A 365 8.20 22.01 8.45
N TYR A 366 7.33 21.23 9.10
CA TYR A 366 7.71 20.53 10.33
C TYR A 366 8.87 19.55 10.14
N PHE A 367 8.88 18.83 9.02
CA PHE A 367 9.96 17.88 8.69
C PHE A 367 11.27 18.60 8.39
N LEU A 368 11.22 19.71 7.68
CA LEU A 368 12.40 20.53 7.40
C LEU A 368 12.94 21.21 8.68
N ASP A 369 12.07 21.82 9.47
CA ASP A 369 12.41 22.52 10.71
C ASP A 369 13.14 21.64 11.72
N ASN A 370 12.68 20.41 11.87
CA ASN A 370 13.24 19.47 12.85
C ASN A 370 14.34 18.57 12.29
N GLY A 371 14.58 18.59 10.98
CA GLY A 371 15.52 17.70 10.31
C GLY A 371 16.74 18.36 9.66
N ILE A 372 16.57 19.52 9.03
CA ILE A 372 17.53 20.06 8.07
C ILE A 372 17.95 21.51 8.37
N LYS A 373 17.15 22.27 9.12
CA LYS A 373 17.32 23.72 9.35
C LYS A 373 18.71 24.20 9.79
N GLN A 374 19.56 23.35 10.32
CA GLN A 374 20.84 23.80 10.88
C GLN A 374 21.96 23.99 9.86
N SER A 375 21.81 23.44 8.63
CA SER A 375 22.91 23.45 7.66
C SER A 375 22.89 24.60 6.65
N GLU A 376 21.73 25.21 6.34
CA GLU A 376 21.60 26.11 5.18
C GLU A 376 21.01 27.50 5.48
N GLY A 377 20.65 27.81 6.73
CA GLY A 377 20.12 29.14 7.09
C GLY A 377 18.73 29.45 6.49
N GLN A 378 18.01 28.43 6.06
CA GLN A 378 16.67 28.57 5.48
C GLN A 378 15.62 28.69 6.58
N PHE A 379 14.85 29.78 6.54
CA PHE A 379 13.73 30.00 7.44
C PHE A 379 12.44 30.02 6.66
N PHE A 380 11.45 29.25 7.14
CA PHE A 380 10.10 29.30 6.57
C PHE A 380 9.30 30.39 7.28
N THR A 381 8.53 31.14 6.49
CA THR A 381 7.61 32.10 7.05
C THR A 381 6.42 31.35 7.66
N PRO A 382 6.15 31.51 8.97
CA PRO A 382 5.02 30.84 9.60
C PRO A 382 3.69 31.09 8.88
N VAL A 383 2.88 30.07 8.70
CA VAL A 383 1.59 30.15 7.98
C VAL A 383 0.70 31.29 8.46
N PRO A 384 0.55 31.61 9.76
CA PRO A 384 -0.24 32.76 10.20
C PRO A 384 0.24 34.10 9.64
N ILE A 385 1.56 34.25 9.43
CA ILE A 385 2.14 35.44 8.82
C ILE A 385 1.84 35.48 7.32
N CYS A 386 1.98 34.36 6.62
CA CYS A 386 1.61 34.26 5.20
C CYS A 386 0.14 34.62 5.00
N LYS A 387 -0.74 34.08 5.82
CA LYS A 387 -2.16 34.36 5.82
C LYS A 387 -2.47 35.85 6.04
N PHE A 388 -1.83 36.45 7.05
CA PHE A 388 -2.00 37.90 7.33
C PHE A 388 -1.54 38.72 6.14
N VAL A 389 -0.36 38.45 5.57
CA VAL A 389 0.17 39.22 4.44
C VAL A 389 -0.72 39.11 3.21
N VAL A 390 -1.12 37.88 2.84
CA VAL A 390 -1.98 37.65 1.67
C VAL A 390 -3.36 38.32 1.86
N SER A 391 -3.94 38.19 3.06
CA SER A 391 -5.22 38.85 3.37
C SER A 391 -5.15 40.39 3.41
N ALA A 392 -3.96 40.95 3.59
CA ALA A 392 -3.75 42.39 3.53
C ALA A 392 -3.65 42.96 2.09
N LEU A 393 -3.51 42.06 1.09
CA LEU A 393 -3.51 42.50 -0.32
C LEU A 393 -4.91 42.95 -0.75
N PRO A 394 -5.04 43.99 -1.60
CA PRO A 394 -6.34 44.45 -2.06
C PRO A 394 -6.92 43.56 -3.17
N LEU A 395 -7.03 42.24 -2.89
CA LEU A 395 -7.41 41.24 -3.88
C LEU A 395 -8.81 41.47 -4.45
N GLU A 396 -9.78 41.87 -3.62
CA GLU A 396 -11.13 42.17 -4.07
C GLU A 396 -11.14 43.29 -5.11
N HIS A 397 -10.41 44.39 -4.82
CA HIS A 397 -10.29 45.51 -5.74
C HIS A 397 -9.61 45.10 -7.04
N LEU A 398 -8.51 44.36 -6.94
CA LEU A 398 -7.75 43.91 -8.10
C LEU A 398 -8.58 42.97 -8.98
N ILE A 399 -9.29 41.99 -8.40
CA ILE A 399 -10.15 41.06 -9.12
C ILE A 399 -11.32 41.80 -9.80
N ALA A 400 -11.96 42.75 -9.09
CA ALA A 400 -13.10 43.50 -9.62
C ALA A 400 -12.75 44.35 -10.86
N HIS A 401 -11.57 44.97 -10.86
CA HIS A 401 -11.20 45.97 -11.88
C HIS A 401 -10.33 45.40 -13.02
N ASN A 402 -9.86 44.13 -12.91
CA ASN A 402 -9.13 43.49 -13.99
C ASN A 402 -10.02 42.48 -14.74
N PRO A 403 -10.14 42.60 -16.07
CA PRO A 403 -10.87 41.61 -16.87
C PRO A 403 -10.17 40.26 -16.93
N GLU A 404 -8.84 40.24 -16.88
CA GLU A 404 -7.98 39.07 -16.94
C GLU A 404 -7.65 38.56 -15.53
N PRO A 405 -7.30 37.26 -15.36
CA PRO A 405 -6.81 36.76 -14.09
C PRO A 405 -5.55 37.48 -13.60
N ILE A 406 -5.54 37.84 -12.33
CA ILE A 406 -4.42 38.54 -11.71
C ILE A 406 -3.22 37.62 -11.68
N ARG A 407 -2.06 38.12 -12.09
CA ARG A 407 -0.79 37.38 -11.98
C ARG A 407 -0.20 37.54 -10.59
N ALA A 408 0.02 36.45 -9.90
CA ALA A 408 0.71 36.43 -8.63
C ALA A 408 2.12 35.84 -8.83
N LEU A 409 3.12 36.56 -8.35
CA LEU A 409 4.53 36.11 -8.42
C LEU A 409 5.17 36.19 -7.04
N ASP A 410 5.68 35.06 -6.57
CA ASP A 410 6.61 35.00 -5.46
C ASP A 410 8.01 34.63 -6.00
N TYR A 411 8.91 35.59 -6.00
CA TYR A 411 10.26 35.45 -6.59
C TYR A 411 11.27 34.74 -5.69
N ALA A 412 10.85 34.31 -4.49
CA ALA A 412 11.64 33.54 -3.54
C ALA A 412 10.71 32.60 -2.75
N CYS A 413 9.95 31.79 -3.46
CA CYS A 413 8.76 31.12 -2.92
C CYS A 413 9.05 30.03 -1.88
N GLY A 414 10.29 29.54 -1.77
CA GLY A 414 10.63 28.47 -0.83
C GLY A 414 9.72 27.25 -1.04
N SER A 415 9.05 26.83 0.03
CA SER A 415 8.03 25.77 0.00
C SER A 415 6.66 26.19 -0.54
N GLY A 416 6.51 27.44 -0.97
CA GLY A 416 5.29 27.95 -1.62
C GLY A 416 4.16 28.42 -0.69
N HIS A 417 4.40 28.66 0.59
CA HIS A 417 3.35 29.02 1.56
C HIS A 417 2.53 30.26 1.18
N PHE A 418 3.17 31.33 0.68
CA PHE A 418 2.45 32.50 0.21
C PHE A 418 1.57 32.20 -1.02
N LEU A 419 2.10 31.40 -1.95
CA LEU A 419 1.37 31.03 -3.15
C LEU A 419 0.19 30.11 -2.85
N THR A 420 0.38 29.16 -1.92
CA THR A 420 -0.69 28.27 -1.46
C THR A 420 -1.79 29.05 -0.73
N GLU A 421 -1.42 29.97 0.15
CA GLU A 421 -2.40 30.84 0.84
C GLU A 421 -3.17 31.72 -0.14
N TYR A 422 -2.48 32.30 -1.14
CA TYR A 422 -3.12 33.05 -2.21
C TYR A 422 -4.11 32.17 -2.99
N ALA A 423 -3.69 30.97 -3.39
CA ALA A 423 -4.53 30.03 -4.12
C ALA A 423 -5.79 29.63 -3.34
N GLN A 424 -5.71 29.52 -2.01
CA GLN A 424 -6.85 29.20 -1.15
C GLN A 424 -7.87 30.34 -1.03
N GLN A 425 -7.42 31.60 -1.07
CA GLN A 425 -8.31 32.74 -0.95
C GLN A 425 -9.06 33.08 -2.25
N ILE A 426 -8.46 32.81 -3.40
CA ILE A 426 -8.97 33.16 -4.73
C ILE A 426 -10.36 32.59 -5.05
N PRO A 427 -10.67 31.28 -4.82
CA PRO A 427 -11.97 30.73 -5.22
C PRO A 427 -13.17 31.44 -4.61
N ALA A 428 -13.10 31.83 -3.34
CA ALA A 428 -14.17 32.53 -2.67
C ALA A 428 -14.36 33.94 -3.27
N LEU A 429 -13.27 34.65 -3.54
CA LEU A 429 -13.29 36.01 -4.10
C LEU A 429 -13.80 36.03 -5.55
N ILE A 430 -13.32 35.14 -6.43
CA ILE A 430 -13.79 35.13 -7.82
C ILE A 430 -15.25 34.67 -7.94
N ARG A 431 -15.70 33.74 -7.11
CA ARG A 431 -17.08 33.31 -7.05
C ARG A 431 -17.98 34.51 -6.66
N HIS A 432 -17.57 35.28 -5.66
CA HIS A 432 -18.33 36.44 -5.19
C HIS A 432 -18.33 37.60 -6.21
N ILE A 433 -17.18 37.89 -6.82
CA ILE A 433 -16.99 39.10 -7.65
C ILE A 433 -17.31 38.85 -9.12
N LYS A 434 -16.85 37.72 -9.66
CA LYS A 434 -16.93 37.37 -11.09
C LYS A 434 -18.00 36.34 -11.41
N GLN A 435 -18.60 35.70 -10.39
CA GLN A 435 -19.55 34.58 -10.55
C GLN A 435 -18.95 33.40 -11.33
N ILE A 436 -17.64 33.13 -11.13
CA ILE A 436 -16.89 32.03 -11.74
C ILE A 436 -16.72 30.95 -10.69
N ASP A 437 -17.19 29.71 -10.98
CA ASP A 437 -17.09 28.57 -10.06
C ASP A 437 -15.75 27.85 -10.14
N HIS A 438 -15.03 27.97 -11.27
CA HIS A 438 -13.77 27.26 -11.50
C HIS A 438 -12.57 28.19 -11.59
N PRO A 439 -11.64 28.16 -10.59
CA PRO A 439 -10.51 29.10 -10.52
C PRO A 439 -9.32 28.71 -11.42
N SER A 440 -9.46 27.75 -12.33
CA SER A 440 -8.34 27.15 -13.08
C SER A 440 -7.47 28.16 -13.83
N GLU A 441 -8.06 29.25 -14.38
CA GLU A 441 -7.29 30.26 -15.07
C GLU A 441 -6.50 31.14 -14.11
N TYR A 442 -7.04 31.41 -12.92
CA TYR A 442 -6.33 32.13 -11.86
C TYR A 442 -5.17 31.30 -11.32
N TYR A 443 -5.33 30.00 -11.18
CA TYR A 443 -4.25 29.11 -10.76
C TYR A 443 -3.11 29.04 -11.78
N ARG A 444 -3.41 29.12 -13.08
CA ARG A 444 -2.41 29.22 -14.15
C ARG A 444 -1.61 30.51 -14.12
N ALA A 445 -2.13 31.54 -13.46
CA ALA A 445 -1.51 32.84 -13.29
C ALA A 445 -0.68 32.98 -12.01
N ILE A 446 -0.46 31.88 -11.30
CA ILE A 446 0.41 31.81 -10.09
C ILE A 446 1.80 31.36 -10.51
N TYR A 447 2.80 32.14 -10.14
CA TYR A 447 4.21 31.91 -10.47
C TYR A 447 5.06 31.91 -9.21
N GLY A 448 5.97 30.93 -9.10
CA GLY A 448 6.98 30.87 -8.06
C GLY A 448 8.38 30.77 -8.67
N ILE A 449 9.35 31.45 -8.07
CA ILE A 449 10.76 31.27 -8.37
C ILE A 449 11.45 30.76 -7.13
N GLU A 450 12.14 29.64 -7.24
CA GLU A 450 12.94 29.05 -6.17
C GLU A 450 14.26 28.54 -6.75
N LYS A 451 15.36 28.86 -6.05
CA LYS A 451 16.72 28.49 -6.45
C LYS A 451 17.00 27.02 -6.16
N GLU A 452 16.44 26.50 -5.08
CA GLU A 452 16.67 25.14 -4.63
C GLU A 452 15.63 24.19 -5.21
N ASP A 453 16.07 23.25 -6.04
CA ASP A 453 15.22 22.29 -6.74
C ASP A 453 14.33 21.47 -5.79
N ARG A 454 14.85 21.13 -4.61
CA ARG A 454 14.14 20.40 -3.56
C ARG A 454 12.93 21.18 -3.04
N LEU A 455 13.10 22.46 -2.73
CA LEU A 455 12.01 23.34 -2.29
C LEU A 455 11.02 23.63 -3.41
N ALA A 456 11.51 23.77 -4.64
CA ALA A 456 10.64 23.94 -5.81
C ALA A 456 9.73 22.71 -5.99
N LYS A 457 10.22 21.49 -5.79
CA LYS A 457 9.41 20.27 -5.77
C LYS A 457 8.37 20.29 -4.64
N VAL A 458 8.80 20.65 -3.43
CA VAL A 458 7.87 20.79 -2.28
C VAL A 458 6.76 21.79 -2.58
N ALA A 459 7.09 22.98 -3.10
CA ALA A 459 6.11 24.01 -3.48
C ALA A 459 5.09 23.48 -4.51
N LYS A 460 5.57 22.75 -5.52
CA LYS A 460 4.70 22.12 -6.53
C LYS A 460 3.78 21.06 -5.93
N VAL A 461 4.31 20.18 -5.07
CA VAL A 461 3.52 19.14 -4.41
C VAL A 461 2.51 19.73 -3.43
N ALA A 462 2.87 20.79 -2.71
CA ALA A 462 1.98 21.47 -1.77
C ALA A 462 0.86 22.30 -2.46
N ALA A 463 1.08 22.69 -3.73
CA ALA A 463 0.09 23.44 -4.52
C ALA A 463 -1.07 22.57 -5.05
N PHE A 464 -1.00 21.27 -4.87
CA PHE A 464 -2.03 20.28 -5.22
C PHE A 464 -2.95 20.00 -4.06
#